data_40939204cb8870c3a2904a1b588c56e7
#
_entry.id   40939204cb8870c3a2904a1b588c56e7
#
_cell.length_a   1.000
_cell.length_b   1.000
_cell.length_c   1.000
_cell.angle_alpha   90.00
_cell.angle_beta   90.00
_cell.angle_gamma   90.00
#
_symmetry.space_group_name_H-M   'P 1'
#
loop_
_entity.id
_entity.type
_entity.pdbx_description
1 polymer ?
#
loop_
_entity_poly.entity_id
_entity_poly.type
_entity_poly.pdbx_seq_one_letter_code
_entity_poly.pdbx_strand_id
1 'polypeptide(L)'
;MYNFTRFPAGLVGNAAISGIEHALWDIAGKAAGLPVYMLAGGKCRNKIRCYQAANDPESAQSLIAKYGYTGLKATLGFTNVVPARKVISAFAQKAEALRNAVGPGVDLCFDAHARIWAPYLAYELAEALKPVSPLFLEEAIRPENMADMAELRRKVQIPIATGEELYTKFQFQQLLNLAGADIIQPDICLAGGFLEQKKIAAIAESHYVHVAPHNPLGPLATLINIHFAASTPNFLILEYHPDDQSPRKDLVKGDTIVARDGYLEIPEKPGWGYEMNEEAFPRMPAKPWHRGFSFDPDGAPSFT
;
A
#
# COMPACT_ATOMS: atom_id res chain seq x y z
N MET A 1 1.35 -15.22 -19.79
CA MET A 1 2.74 -14.89 -19.34
C MET A 1 3.16 -15.73 -18.15
N TYR A 2 2.46 -15.73 -17.03
CA TYR A 2 2.83 -16.50 -15.83
C TYR A 2 3.13 -17.99 -16.12
N ASN A 3 2.30 -18.67 -16.91
CA ASN A 3 2.49 -20.09 -17.25
C ASN A 3 3.64 -20.39 -18.21
N PHE A 4 4.25 -19.37 -18.83
CA PHE A 4 5.40 -19.56 -19.70
C PHE A 4 6.74 -19.57 -18.95
N THR A 5 6.76 -19.20 -17.68
CA THR A 5 7.94 -19.29 -16.84
C THR A 5 8.02 -20.70 -16.26
N ARG A 6 9.12 -21.40 -16.48
CA ARG A 6 9.35 -22.73 -15.86
C ARG A 6 9.46 -22.64 -14.35
N PHE A 7 9.98 -21.52 -13.84
CA PHE A 7 10.16 -21.25 -12.42
C PHE A 7 9.15 -20.19 -11.95
N PRO A 8 8.74 -20.21 -10.68
CA PRO A 8 7.94 -19.12 -10.12
C PRO A 8 8.60 -17.77 -10.40
N ALA A 9 7.80 -16.81 -10.85
CA ALA A 9 8.33 -15.55 -11.38
C ALA A 9 9.04 -14.66 -10.34
N GLY A 10 8.72 -14.82 -9.05
CA GLY A 10 9.25 -13.97 -7.98
C GLY A 10 8.90 -12.49 -8.18
N LEU A 11 9.54 -11.61 -7.43
CA LEU A 11 9.31 -10.15 -7.49
C LEU A 11 9.56 -9.60 -8.92
N VAL A 12 10.76 -9.84 -9.46
CA VAL A 12 11.19 -9.24 -10.75
C VAL A 12 10.33 -9.72 -11.90
N GLY A 13 10.05 -11.02 -11.96
CA GLY A 13 9.23 -11.59 -13.02
C GLY A 13 7.78 -11.12 -12.94
N ASN A 14 7.19 -11.04 -11.74
CA ASN A 14 5.83 -10.53 -11.58
C ASN A 14 5.74 -9.02 -11.85
N ALA A 15 6.76 -8.24 -11.53
CA ALA A 15 6.80 -6.82 -11.90
C ALA A 15 6.79 -6.64 -13.43
N ALA A 16 7.58 -7.43 -14.16
CA ALA A 16 7.57 -7.42 -15.63
C ALA A 16 6.20 -7.84 -16.20
N ILE A 17 5.60 -8.89 -15.65
CA ILE A 17 4.24 -9.34 -16.03
C ILE A 17 3.23 -8.22 -15.77
N SER A 18 3.28 -7.57 -14.61
CA SER A 18 2.38 -6.47 -14.24
C SER A 18 2.46 -5.32 -15.24
N GLY A 19 3.66 -4.86 -15.58
CA GLY A 19 3.84 -3.75 -16.52
C GLY A 19 3.28 -4.04 -17.93
N ILE A 20 3.52 -5.25 -18.46
CA ILE A 20 2.96 -5.66 -19.75
C ILE A 20 1.43 -5.80 -19.67
N GLU A 21 0.93 -6.37 -18.60
CA GLU A 21 -0.51 -6.59 -18.39
C GLU A 21 -1.25 -5.25 -18.25
N HIS A 22 -0.67 -4.28 -17.57
CA HIS A 22 -1.23 -2.92 -17.49
C HIS A 22 -1.35 -2.26 -18.87
N ALA A 23 -0.34 -2.41 -19.71
CA ALA A 23 -0.39 -1.89 -21.08
C ALA A 23 -1.48 -2.58 -21.92
N LEU A 24 -1.66 -3.89 -21.76
CA LEU A 24 -2.72 -4.65 -22.45
C LEU A 24 -4.13 -4.22 -22.02
N TRP A 25 -4.34 -3.91 -20.75
CA TRP A 25 -5.61 -3.38 -20.27
C TRP A 25 -5.91 -1.97 -20.82
N ASP A 26 -4.90 -1.11 -20.92
CA ASP A 26 -5.05 0.22 -21.54
C ASP A 26 -5.48 0.11 -22.99
N ILE A 27 -4.80 -0.75 -23.76
CA ILE A 27 -5.14 -1.04 -25.17
C ILE A 27 -6.57 -1.58 -25.26
N ALA A 28 -6.95 -2.54 -24.44
CA ALA A 28 -8.30 -3.12 -24.45
C ALA A 28 -9.37 -2.07 -24.11
N GLY A 29 -9.14 -1.25 -23.11
CA GLY A 29 -10.05 -0.17 -22.73
C GLY A 29 -10.21 0.87 -23.82
N LYS A 30 -9.11 1.32 -24.43
CA LYS A 30 -9.10 2.26 -25.56
C LYS A 30 -9.79 1.67 -26.78
N ALA A 31 -9.52 0.42 -27.12
CA ALA A 31 -10.16 -0.27 -28.26
C ALA A 31 -11.68 -0.44 -28.06
N ALA A 32 -12.13 -0.67 -26.83
CA ALA A 32 -13.55 -0.77 -26.49
C ALA A 32 -14.23 0.60 -26.29
N GLY A 33 -13.49 1.69 -26.25
CA GLY A 33 -14.01 3.03 -25.90
C GLY A 33 -14.48 3.14 -24.46
N LEU A 34 -13.96 2.31 -23.54
CA LEU A 34 -14.41 2.20 -22.14
C LEU A 34 -13.25 2.35 -21.15
N PRO A 35 -13.49 2.96 -19.97
CA PRO A 35 -12.55 2.88 -18.86
C PRO A 35 -12.34 1.43 -18.43
N VAL A 36 -11.12 1.09 -17.96
CA VAL A 36 -10.79 -0.30 -17.59
C VAL A 36 -11.71 -0.86 -16.51
N TYR A 37 -12.12 -0.08 -15.51
CA TYR A 37 -13.05 -0.56 -14.50
C TYR A 37 -14.39 -1.05 -15.07
N MET A 38 -14.84 -0.50 -16.21
CA MET A 38 -16.06 -0.98 -16.89
C MET A 38 -15.89 -2.39 -17.49
N LEU A 39 -14.69 -2.68 -18.03
CA LEU A 39 -14.34 -4.02 -18.48
C LEU A 39 -14.18 -5.02 -17.32
N ALA A 40 -13.94 -4.51 -16.12
CA ALA A 40 -13.72 -5.30 -14.91
C ALA A 40 -14.97 -5.46 -14.02
N GLY A 41 -16.15 -5.17 -14.56
CA GLY A 41 -17.45 -5.36 -13.85
C GLY A 41 -18.18 -4.07 -13.46
N GLY A 42 -17.61 -2.89 -13.76
CA GLY A 42 -18.23 -1.59 -13.47
C GLY A 42 -17.87 -1.00 -12.10
N LYS A 43 -18.48 0.15 -11.78
CA LYS A 43 -18.23 0.88 -10.53
C LYS A 43 -19.00 0.27 -9.35
N CYS A 44 -18.29 -0.02 -8.25
CA CYS A 44 -18.89 -0.29 -6.93
C CYS A 44 -18.99 0.98 -6.07
N ARG A 45 -18.31 2.06 -6.46
CA ARG A 45 -18.27 3.35 -5.75
C ARG A 45 -18.02 4.51 -6.71
N ASN A 46 -18.28 5.74 -6.25
CA ASN A 46 -18.17 6.94 -7.09
C ASN A 46 -16.86 7.73 -6.86
N LYS A 47 -16.12 7.45 -5.80
CA LYS A 47 -14.84 8.07 -5.46
C LYS A 47 -14.01 7.12 -4.62
N ILE A 48 -12.68 7.31 -4.62
CA ILE A 48 -11.73 6.41 -3.95
C ILE A 48 -11.18 7.11 -2.71
N ARG A 49 -11.54 6.61 -1.53
CA ARG A 49 -10.95 7.06 -0.26
C ARG A 49 -9.46 6.78 -0.26
N CYS A 50 -8.65 7.76 0.17
CA CYS A 50 -7.20 7.61 0.21
C CYS A 50 -6.59 8.18 1.49
N TYR A 51 -5.36 7.75 1.80
CA TYR A 51 -4.55 8.25 2.89
C TYR A 51 -3.16 8.64 2.41
N GLN A 52 -2.49 9.50 3.17
CA GLN A 52 -1.12 9.93 2.91
C GLN A 52 -0.25 9.77 4.15
N ALA A 53 1.07 9.66 3.95
CA ALA A 53 2.03 9.60 5.05
C ALA A 53 2.12 10.94 5.80
N ALA A 54 2.04 10.87 7.15
CA ALA A 54 2.24 11.97 8.07
C ALA A 54 2.96 11.47 9.32
N ASN A 55 4.13 12.01 9.60
CA ASN A 55 4.99 11.49 10.66
C ASN A 55 5.03 12.34 11.94
N ASP A 56 4.33 13.46 11.96
CA ASP A 56 4.24 14.39 13.08
C ASP A 56 2.90 15.14 13.07
N PRO A 57 2.48 15.72 14.21
CA PRO A 57 1.20 16.44 14.34
C PRO A 57 1.02 17.60 13.35
N GLU A 58 2.06 18.37 13.07
CA GLU A 58 1.99 19.55 12.19
C GLU A 58 1.72 19.11 10.74
N SER A 59 2.48 18.16 10.23
CA SER A 59 2.26 17.59 8.90
C SER A 59 0.87 16.95 8.78
N ALA A 60 0.42 16.23 9.81
CA ALA A 60 -0.90 15.62 9.83
C ALA A 60 -2.02 16.66 9.71
N GLN A 61 -1.99 17.72 10.54
CA GLN A 61 -2.98 18.80 10.50
C GLN A 61 -2.95 19.55 9.17
N SER A 62 -1.76 19.84 8.63
CA SER A 62 -1.59 20.51 7.33
C SER A 62 -2.20 19.70 6.18
N LEU A 63 -1.97 18.38 6.15
CA LEU A 63 -2.53 17.49 5.14
C LEU A 63 -4.06 17.40 5.23
N ILE A 64 -4.61 17.30 6.43
CA ILE A 64 -6.07 17.32 6.65
C ILE A 64 -6.65 18.65 6.18
N ALA A 65 -6.05 19.77 6.57
CA ALA A 65 -6.55 21.11 6.18
C ALA A 65 -6.50 21.32 4.66
N LYS A 66 -5.46 20.81 3.99
CA LYS A 66 -5.26 20.99 2.55
C LYS A 66 -6.09 20.04 1.68
N TYR A 67 -6.18 18.78 2.06
CA TYR A 67 -6.75 17.71 1.21
C TYR A 67 -7.98 17.01 1.81
N GLY A 68 -8.34 17.33 3.05
CA GLY A 68 -9.49 16.71 3.71
C GLY A 68 -9.32 15.24 4.06
N TYR A 69 -8.09 14.76 4.27
CA TYR A 69 -7.86 13.34 4.58
C TYR A 69 -8.58 12.91 5.86
N THR A 70 -9.21 11.74 5.77
CA THR A 70 -9.80 11.01 6.90
C THR A 70 -8.98 9.80 7.29
N GLY A 71 -7.82 9.62 6.70
CA GLY A 71 -6.85 8.58 7.00
C GLY A 71 -5.42 9.08 6.79
N LEU A 72 -4.50 8.72 7.70
CA LEU A 72 -3.08 9.07 7.62
C LEU A 72 -2.23 7.85 8.03
N LYS A 73 -1.01 7.72 7.46
CA LYS A 73 -0.06 6.66 7.81
C LYS A 73 1.21 7.25 8.44
N ALA A 74 1.63 6.69 9.56
CA ALA A 74 2.91 7.03 10.18
C ALA A 74 3.86 5.83 10.14
N THR A 75 5.11 6.11 9.74
CA THR A 75 6.15 5.09 9.61
C THR A 75 6.95 4.94 10.89
N LEU A 76 7.24 3.71 11.23
CA LEU A 76 8.13 3.30 12.31
C LEU A 76 9.58 3.29 11.88
N GLY A 77 10.42 4.06 12.58
CA GLY A 77 11.87 3.91 12.54
C GLY A 77 12.33 2.82 13.51
N PHE A 78 11.92 1.58 13.33
CA PHE A 78 12.30 0.49 14.23
C PHE A 78 13.68 -0.06 13.87
N THR A 79 14.55 -0.25 14.87
CA THR A 79 15.80 -0.99 14.76
C THR A 79 15.88 -2.04 15.85
N ASN A 80 16.44 -3.21 15.53
CA ASN A 80 16.51 -4.33 16.47
C ASN A 80 17.61 -4.19 17.54
N VAL A 81 18.51 -3.23 17.40
CA VAL A 81 19.74 -3.12 18.22
C VAL A 81 19.65 -2.04 19.31
N VAL A 82 18.88 -1.02 19.11
CA VAL A 82 18.58 -0.08 20.20
C VAL A 82 17.67 -0.82 21.19
N PRO A 83 17.73 -0.55 22.52
CA PRO A 83 16.79 -1.20 23.42
C PRO A 83 15.38 -1.12 22.86
N ALA A 84 14.87 -2.24 22.34
CA ALA A 84 13.64 -2.30 21.53
C ALA A 84 12.45 -1.64 22.24
N ARG A 85 12.35 -1.82 23.56
CA ARG A 85 11.31 -1.18 24.39
C ARG A 85 11.41 0.34 24.40
N LYS A 86 12.60 0.91 24.26
CA LYS A 86 12.78 2.37 24.15
C LYS A 86 12.20 2.87 22.83
N VAL A 87 12.44 2.14 21.74
CA VAL A 87 11.90 2.46 20.42
C VAL A 87 10.38 2.32 20.40
N ILE A 88 9.84 1.23 20.97
CA ILE A 88 8.39 1.01 21.10
C ILE A 88 7.74 2.14 21.90
N SER A 89 8.32 2.51 23.05
CA SER A 89 7.82 3.60 23.88
C SER A 89 7.82 4.94 23.16
N ALA A 90 8.91 5.28 22.48
CA ALA A 90 9.01 6.53 21.71
C ALA A 90 7.98 6.56 20.55
N PHE A 91 7.74 5.42 19.93
CA PHE A 91 6.75 5.34 18.88
C PHE A 91 5.31 5.42 19.41
N ALA A 92 5.02 4.79 20.52
CA ALA A 92 3.71 4.91 21.17
C ALA A 92 3.42 6.39 21.55
N GLN A 93 4.40 7.11 22.07
CA GLN A 93 4.28 8.56 22.34
C GLN A 93 4.00 9.37 21.08
N LYS A 94 4.71 9.05 19.97
CA LYS A 94 4.45 9.67 18.65
C LYS A 94 3.04 9.37 18.16
N ALA A 95 2.57 8.14 18.29
CA ALA A 95 1.23 7.72 17.90
C ALA A 95 0.14 8.44 18.73
N GLU A 96 0.37 8.59 20.02
CA GLU A 96 -0.52 9.34 20.91
C GLU A 96 -0.56 10.82 20.55
N ALA A 97 0.60 11.44 20.27
CA ALA A 97 0.67 12.83 19.81
C ALA A 97 -0.10 13.04 18.49
N LEU A 98 0.04 12.13 17.54
CA LEU A 98 -0.73 12.16 16.29
C LEU A 98 -2.24 12.03 16.57
N ARG A 99 -2.67 11.07 17.39
CA ARG A 99 -4.07 10.88 17.74
C ARG A 99 -4.67 12.12 18.40
N ASN A 100 -3.95 12.72 19.33
CA ASN A 100 -4.39 13.95 19.99
C ASN A 100 -4.51 15.14 19.02
N ALA A 101 -3.63 15.21 18.02
CA ALA A 101 -3.63 16.29 17.02
C ALA A 101 -4.77 16.18 15.99
N VAL A 102 -5.14 14.95 15.59
CA VAL A 102 -6.14 14.72 14.53
C VAL A 102 -7.52 14.33 15.04
N GLY A 103 -7.63 13.98 16.32
CA GLY A 103 -8.90 13.56 16.92
C GLY A 103 -9.37 12.17 16.49
N PRO A 104 -10.52 11.69 17.01
CA PRO A 104 -11.02 10.33 16.77
C PRO A 104 -11.64 10.13 15.37
N GLY A 105 -11.90 11.21 14.62
CA GLY A 105 -12.52 11.16 13.30
C GLY A 105 -11.57 10.84 12.15
N VAL A 106 -10.27 10.71 12.41
CA VAL A 106 -9.25 10.37 11.42
C VAL A 106 -8.66 9.02 11.73
N ASP A 107 -8.66 8.11 10.75
CA ASP A 107 -8.01 6.82 10.88
C ASP A 107 -6.48 6.97 10.86
N LEU A 108 -5.80 6.31 11.78
CA LEU A 108 -4.34 6.24 11.81
C LEU A 108 -3.86 4.84 11.45
N CYS A 109 -2.99 4.77 10.46
CA CYS A 109 -2.29 3.56 10.06
C CYS A 109 -0.83 3.66 10.51
N PHE A 110 -0.27 2.56 10.99
CA PHE A 110 1.12 2.51 11.41
C PHE A 110 1.86 1.43 10.65
N ASP A 111 3.03 1.77 10.12
CA ASP A 111 3.79 0.90 9.24
C ASP A 111 5.16 0.59 9.85
N ALA A 112 5.43 -0.68 10.10
CA ALA A 112 6.68 -1.18 10.65
C ALA A 112 7.68 -1.61 9.57
N HIS A 113 7.26 -1.64 8.27
CA HIS A 113 8.11 -2.03 7.14
C HIS A 113 8.85 -3.35 7.33
N ALA A 114 8.22 -4.34 7.95
CA ALA A 114 8.80 -5.67 8.24
C ALA A 114 10.15 -5.63 9.00
N ARG A 115 10.44 -4.53 9.71
CA ARG A 115 11.72 -4.32 10.42
C ARG A 115 11.80 -4.99 11.78
N ILE A 116 10.69 -5.50 12.31
CA ILE A 116 10.68 -6.21 13.58
C ILE A 116 11.04 -7.66 13.33
N TRP A 117 12.23 -8.06 13.81
CA TRP A 117 12.72 -9.42 13.61
C TRP A 117 12.00 -10.44 14.51
N ALA A 118 11.76 -10.07 15.76
CA ALA A 118 11.22 -11.00 16.75
C ALA A 118 9.73 -10.78 16.99
N PRO A 119 8.86 -11.79 16.80
CA PRO A 119 7.42 -11.64 16.94
C PRO A 119 6.97 -11.09 18.30
N TYR A 120 7.67 -11.40 19.39
CA TYR A 120 7.32 -10.88 20.72
C TYR A 120 7.41 -9.34 20.80
N LEU A 121 8.32 -8.71 20.04
CA LEU A 121 8.41 -7.25 19.95
C LEU A 121 7.24 -6.65 19.17
N ALA A 122 6.74 -7.37 18.16
CA ALA A 122 5.54 -6.95 17.44
C ALA A 122 4.30 -7.00 18.35
N TYR A 123 4.22 -7.98 19.27
CA TYR A 123 3.17 -7.98 20.31
C TYR A 123 3.29 -6.76 21.23
N GLU A 124 4.49 -6.48 21.77
CA GLU A 124 4.71 -5.33 22.64
C GLU A 124 4.34 -4.01 21.94
N LEU A 125 4.68 -3.89 20.64
CA LEU A 125 4.31 -2.75 19.82
C LEU A 125 2.78 -2.63 19.64
N ALA A 126 2.11 -3.71 19.28
CA ALA A 126 0.66 -3.73 19.08
C ALA A 126 -0.09 -3.33 20.37
N GLU A 127 0.34 -3.85 21.53
CA GLU A 127 -0.24 -3.46 22.83
C GLU A 127 0.02 -1.97 23.14
N ALA A 128 1.20 -1.45 22.80
CA ALA A 128 1.52 -0.03 23.00
C ALA A 128 0.71 0.90 22.08
N LEU A 129 0.29 0.42 20.89
CA LEU A 129 -0.53 1.17 19.94
C LEU A 129 -2.05 1.05 20.19
N LYS A 130 -2.49 0.07 20.97
CA LYS A 130 -3.91 -0.17 21.24
C LYS A 130 -4.67 1.07 21.76
N PRO A 131 -4.12 1.90 22.66
CA PRO A 131 -4.83 3.09 23.16
C PRO A 131 -5.20 4.12 22.08
N VAL A 132 -4.46 4.16 20.96
CA VAL A 132 -4.72 5.10 19.85
C VAL A 132 -5.68 4.54 18.81
N SER A 133 -6.16 3.30 18.97
CA SER A 133 -7.15 2.65 18.11
C SER A 133 -6.79 2.80 16.62
N PRO A 134 -5.69 2.18 16.14
CA PRO A 134 -5.27 2.28 14.76
C PRO A 134 -6.26 1.57 13.82
N LEU A 135 -6.35 2.04 12.57
CA LEU A 135 -7.02 1.32 11.50
C LEU A 135 -6.31 -0.01 11.23
N PHE A 136 -4.97 0.00 11.22
CA PHE A 136 -4.12 -1.19 11.15
C PHE A 136 -2.66 -0.91 11.57
N LEU A 137 -1.96 -1.98 11.92
CA LEU A 137 -0.51 -2.07 11.98
C LEU A 137 -0.04 -2.89 10.76
N GLU A 138 0.73 -2.23 9.88
CA GLU A 138 1.23 -2.75 8.61
C GLU A 138 2.60 -3.37 8.79
N GLU A 139 2.83 -4.51 8.09
CA GLU A 139 4.11 -5.23 8.02
C GLU A 139 4.80 -5.33 9.40
N ALA A 140 4.04 -5.77 10.42
CA ALA A 140 4.53 -5.83 11.80
C ALA A 140 5.72 -6.78 11.97
N ILE A 141 5.76 -7.85 11.18
CA ILE A 141 6.89 -8.79 11.04
C ILE A 141 7.03 -9.18 9.57
N ARG A 142 8.13 -9.84 9.22
CA ARG A 142 8.36 -10.30 7.86
C ARG A 142 7.36 -11.38 7.44
N PRO A 143 6.81 -11.31 6.22
CA PRO A 143 5.73 -12.20 5.78
C PRO A 143 6.21 -13.59 5.32
N GLU A 144 7.53 -13.86 5.25
CA GLU A 144 8.04 -15.18 4.85
C GLU A 144 7.56 -16.28 5.78
N ASN A 145 7.37 -16.00 7.08
CA ASN A 145 6.75 -16.92 8.01
C ASN A 145 5.28 -16.55 8.26
N MET A 146 4.40 -16.98 7.37
CA MET A 146 2.97 -16.69 7.46
C MET A 146 2.30 -17.31 8.70
N ALA A 147 2.88 -18.35 9.28
CA ALA A 147 2.38 -18.96 10.51
C ALA A 147 2.58 -18.03 11.72
N ASP A 148 3.73 -17.37 11.82
CA ASP A 148 3.98 -16.38 12.88
C ASP A 148 3.13 -15.12 12.68
N MET A 149 2.87 -14.70 11.42
CA MET A 149 1.93 -13.62 11.13
C MET A 149 0.51 -13.96 11.62
N ALA A 150 0.04 -15.18 11.35
CA ALA A 150 -1.25 -15.67 11.83
C ALA A 150 -1.31 -15.75 13.36
N GLU A 151 -0.23 -16.16 14.01
CA GLU A 151 -0.13 -16.18 15.47
C GLU A 151 -0.14 -14.75 16.05
N LEU A 152 0.58 -13.81 15.45
CA LEU A 152 0.56 -12.40 15.82
C LEU A 152 -0.87 -11.87 15.74
N ARG A 153 -1.51 -11.99 14.56
CA ARG A 153 -2.88 -11.52 14.34
C ARG A 153 -3.88 -12.06 15.38
N ARG A 154 -3.76 -13.34 15.74
CA ARG A 154 -4.65 -13.95 16.76
C ARG A 154 -4.47 -13.40 18.18
N LYS A 155 -3.26 -12.95 18.52
CA LYS A 155 -2.92 -12.52 19.89
C LYS A 155 -3.15 -11.04 20.13
N VAL A 156 -3.05 -10.20 19.09
CA VAL A 156 -3.19 -8.75 19.24
C VAL A 156 -4.65 -8.30 19.10
N GLN A 157 -4.96 -7.12 19.64
CA GLN A 157 -6.33 -6.55 19.63
C GLN A 157 -6.45 -5.33 18.70
N ILE A 158 -5.48 -5.17 17.78
CA ILE A 158 -5.53 -4.16 16.72
C ILE A 158 -5.46 -4.89 15.37
N PRO A 159 -6.07 -4.34 14.30
CA PRO A 159 -6.02 -4.99 13.00
C PRO A 159 -4.59 -5.07 12.45
N ILE A 160 -4.25 -6.19 11.85
CA ILE A 160 -2.97 -6.44 11.17
C ILE A 160 -3.16 -6.36 9.66
N ALA A 161 -2.32 -5.56 9.02
CA ALA A 161 -2.23 -5.46 7.56
C ALA A 161 -0.88 -5.97 7.06
N THR A 162 -0.87 -6.65 5.91
CA THR A 162 0.36 -7.13 5.26
C THR A 162 0.12 -7.46 3.80
N GLY A 163 1.17 -7.54 2.99
CA GLY A 163 1.06 -8.04 1.64
C GLY A 163 1.87 -7.32 0.58
N GLU A 164 2.54 -6.21 0.87
CA GLU A 164 3.40 -5.53 -0.12
C GLU A 164 4.57 -6.41 -0.58
N GLU A 165 5.02 -7.32 0.27
CA GLU A 165 6.09 -8.29 -0.02
C GLU A 165 5.57 -9.65 -0.50
N LEU A 166 4.25 -9.80 -0.75
CA LEU A 166 3.64 -11.03 -1.26
C LEU A 166 3.25 -10.88 -2.74
N TYR A 167 3.43 -11.96 -3.49
CA TYR A 167 3.21 -11.96 -4.93
C TYR A 167 2.28 -13.08 -5.35
N THR A 168 1.39 -12.79 -6.30
CA THR A 168 0.37 -13.68 -6.84
C THR A 168 -0.69 -14.15 -5.85
N LYS A 169 -1.83 -14.55 -6.37
CA LYS A 169 -2.93 -15.14 -5.61
C LYS A 169 -2.54 -16.35 -4.75
N PHE A 170 -1.47 -17.07 -5.10
CA PHE A 170 -1.08 -18.28 -4.38
C PHE A 170 -0.53 -17.96 -2.98
N GLN A 171 0.32 -16.94 -2.85
CA GLN A 171 0.82 -16.51 -1.54
C GLN A 171 -0.29 -15.87 -0.69
N PHE A 172 -1.13 -15.03 -1.30
CA PHE A 172 -2.28 -14.46 -0.60
C PHE A 172 -3.29 -15.54 -0.16
N GLN A 173 -3.55 -16.57 -0.98
CA GLN A 173 -4.39 -17.71 -0.57
C GLN A 173 -3.78 -18.43 0.64
N GLN A 174 -2.46 -18.63 0.67
CA GLN A 174 -1.79 -19.26 1.80
C GLN A 174 -1.93 -18.42 3.07
N LEU A 175 -1.67 -17.11 2.99
CA LEU A 175 -1.82 -16.17 4.10
C LEU A 175 -3.25 -16.19 4.67
N LEU A 176 -4.25 -16.09 3.78
CA LEU A 176 -5.66 -16.01 4.15
C LEU A 176 -6.19 -17.33 4.73
N ASN A 177 -5.75 -18.47 4.21
CA ASN A 177 -6.09 -19.78 4.79
C ASN A 177 -5.60 -19.94 6.24
N LEU A 178 -4.49 -19.28 6.59
CA LEU A 178 -3.96 -19.23 7.95
C LEU A 178 -4.62 -18.14 8.82
N ALA A 179 -5.52 -17.34 8.23
CA ALA A 179 -6.06 -16.13 8.85
C ALA A 179 -4.95 -15.16 9.31
N GLY A 180 -3.94 -14.94 8.47
CA GLY A 180 -2.73 -14.20 8.80
C GLY A 180 -2.85 -12.67 8.72
N ALA A 181 -3.97 -12.12 8.25
CA ALA A 181 -4.20 -10.69 8.15
C ALA A 181 -5.69 -10.34 8.31
N ASP A 182 -5.99 -9.12 8.78
CA ASP A 182 -7.31 -8.50 8.76
C ASP A 182 -7.51 -7.65 7.50
N ILE A 183 -6.40 -7.15 6.94
CA ILE A 183 -6.36 -6.33 5.73
C ILE A 183 -5.18 -6.80 4.90
N ILE A 184 -5.37 -6.96 3.60
CA ILE A 184 -4.26 -7.28 2.69
C ILE A 184 -3.89 -6.09 1.82
N GLN A 185 -2.59 -5.97 1.51
CA GLN A 185 -2.00 -4.82 0.83
C GLN A 185 -1.18 -5.23 -0.42
N PRO A 186 -1.80 -5.92 -1.41
CA PRO A 186 -1.08 -6.27 -2.63
C PRO A 186 -0.64 -5.01 -3.38
N ASP A 187 0.58 -5.03 -3.91
CA ASP A 187 1.06 -4.00 -4.84
C ASP A 187 0.74 -4.39 -6.27
N ILE A 188 -0.04 -3.57 -6.97
CA ILE A 188 -0.53 -3.86 -8.33
C ILE A 188 0.60 -3.99 -9.35
N CYS A 189 1.73 -3.32 -9.11
CA CYS A 189 2.90 -3.36 -9.97
C CYS A 189 3.79 -4.59 -9.70
N LEU A 190 3.61 -5.27 -8.56
CA LEU A 190 4.49 -6.35 -8.10
C LEU A 190 3.76 -7.70 -7.99
N ALA A 191 2.45 -7.68 -7.73
CA ALA A 191 1.67 -8.89 -7.49
C ALA A 191 1.29 -9.69 -8.76
N GLY A 192 1.53 -9.16 -9.95
CA GLY A 192 1.21 -9.81 -11.23
C GLY A 192 0.16 -9.07 -12.08
N GLY A 193 -0.12 -7.80 -11.77
CA GLY A 193 -0.97 -6.89 -12.52
C GLY A 193 -2.40 -6.77 -12.01
N PHE A 194 -3.20 -6.01 -12.75
CA PHE A 194 -4.57 -5.67 -12.42
C PHE A 194 -5.49 -6.90 -12.26
N LEU A 195 -5.46 -7.82 -13.23
CA LEU A 195 -6.30 -9.03 -13.16
C LEU A 195 -5.87 -9.96 -12.02
N GLU A 196 -4.57 -10.09 -11.75
CA GLU A 196 -4.12 -10.90 -10.63
C GLU A 196 -4.54 -10.27 -9.30
N GLN A 197 -4.45 -8.95 -9.15
CA GLN A 197 -4.94 -8.25 -7.96
C GLN A 197 -6.45 -8.39 -7.79
N LYS A 198 -7.24 -8.39 -8.88
CA LYS A 198 -8.69 -8.70 -8.82
C LYS A 198 -8.96 -10.10 -8.28
N LYS A 199 -8.16 -11.12 -8.68
CA LYS A 199 -8.28 -12.48 -8.14
C LYS A 199 -7.90 -12.55 -6.67
N ILE A 200 -6.83 -11.85 -6.27
CA ILE A 200 -6.43 -11.71 -4.86
C ILE A 200 -7.57 -11.10 -4.04
N ALA A 201 -8.18 -10.02 -4.53
CA ALA A 201 -9.30 -9.38 -3.86
C ALA A 201 -10.53 -10.30 -3.74
N ALA A 202 -10.83 -11.10 -4.77
CA ALA A 202 -11.93 -12.06 -4.72
C ALA A 202 -11.69 -13.19 -3.70
N ILE A 203 -10.44 -13.64 -3.55
CA ILE A 203 -10.08 -14.58 -2.49
C ILE A 203 -10.26 -13.92 -1.12
N ALA A 204 -9.76 -12.70 -0.94
CA ALA A 204 -9.89 -11.95 0.31
C ALA A 204 -11.37 -11.72 0.69
N GLU A 205 -12.24 -11.43 -0.29
CA GLU A 205 -13.67 -11.27 -0.08
C GLU A 205 -14.30 -12.53 0.52
N SER A 206 -13.91 -13.72 0.05
CA SER A 206 -14.40 -15.00 0.59
C SER A 206 -13.93 -15.29 2.03
N HIS A 207 -12.90 -14.59 2.50
CA HIS A 207 -12.40 -14.61 3.88
C HIS A 207 -12.88 -13.43 4.73
N TYR A 208 -13.75 -12.55 4.20
CA TYR A 208 -14.20 -11.31 4.84
C TYR A 208 -13.06 -10.33 5.14
N VAL A 209 -12.01 -10.33 4.30
CA VAL A 209 -10.82 -9.50 4.45
C VAL A 209 -10.87 -8.34 3.46
N HIS A 210 -10.56 -7.14 3.93
CA HIS A 210 -10.46 -5.95 3.10
C HIS A 210 -9.15 -5.86 2.35
N VAL A 211 -9.17 -5.11 1.25
CA VAL A 211 -7.99 -4.79 0.45
C VAL A 211 -7.68 -3.29 0.54
N ALA A 212 -6.47 -2.96 0.98
CA ALA A 212 -5.92 -1.60 1.02
C ALA A 212 -4.59 -1.58 0.26
N PRO A 213 -4.57 -1.42 -1.07
CA PRO A 213 -3.38 -1.62 -1.89
C PRO A 213 -2.20 -0.76 -1.47
N HIS A 214 -1.00 -1.37 -1.39
CA HIS A 214 0.27 -0.67 -1.34
C HIS A 214 0.48 0.08 -2.66
N ASN A 215 0.82 1.39 -2.62
CA ASN A 215 0.88 2.24 -3.81
C ASN A 215 1.92 3.37 -3.71
N PRO A 216 3.22 3.10 -3.57
CA PRO A 216 4.25 4.11 -3.44
C PRO A 216 4.83 4.62 -4.77
N LEU A 217 4.60 3.87 -5.88
CA LEU A 217 5.46 3.95 -7.07
C LEU A 217 5.26 5.22 -7.91
N GLY A 218 4.06 5.54 -8.38
CA GLY A 218 3.88 6.72 -9.21
C GLY A 218 2.47 6.91 -9.75
N PRO A 219 2.23 7.98 -10.53
CA PRO A 219 0.89 8.35 -10.96
C PRO A 219 0.21 7.27 -11.82
N LEU A 220 0.96 6.52 -12.63
CA LEU A 220 0.39 5.40 -13.39
C LEU A 220 -0.11 4.29 -12.46
N ALA A 221 0.68 3.92 -11.44
CA ALA A 221 0.25 2.93 -10.44
C ALA A 221 -0.99 3.42 -9.69
N THR A 222 -1.04 4.71 -9.32
CA THR A 222 -2.21 5.32 -8.69
C THR A 222 -3.44 5.23 -9.58
N LEU A 223 -3.34 5.55 -10.87
CA LEU A 223 -4.45 5.41 -11.83
C LEU A 223 -4.98 3.98 -11.92
N ILE A 224 -4.08 3.02 -12.05
CA ILE A 224 -4.46 1.60 -12.14
C ILE A 224 -5.15 1.14 -10.84
N ASN A 225 -4.64 1.57 -9.67
CA ASN A 225 -5.27 1.30 -8.38
C ASN A 225 -6.63 1.99 -8.22
N ILE A 226 -6.84 3.18 -8.81
CA ILE A 226 -8.16 3.83 -8.84
C ILE A 226 -9.17 2.94 -9.59
N HIS A 227 -8.81 2.41 -10.76
CA HIS A 227 -9.68 1.49 -11.52
C HIS A 227 -9.91 0.18 -10.78
N PHE A 228 -8.88 -0.36 -10.13
CA PHE A 228 -9.03 -1.53 -9.26
C PHE A 228 -10.02 -1.27 -8.13
N ALA A 229 -9.79 -0.19 -7.36
CA ALA A 229 -10.64 0.19 -6.24
C ALA A 229 -12.07 0.49 -6.68
N ALA A 230 -12.28 1.14 -7.84
CA ALA A 230 -13.59 1.43 -8.39
C ALA A 230 -14.43 0.17 -8.61
N SER A 231 -13.80 -0.92 -9.06
CA SER A 231 -14.46 -2.19 -9.43
C SER A 231 -14.32 -3.32 -8.40
N THR A 232 -13.87 -3.03 -7.16
CA THR A 232 -13.59 -4.05 -6.14
C THR A 232 -14.42 -3.81 -4.87
N PRO A 233 -15.43 -4.64 -4.56
CA PRO A 233 -16.36 -4.40 -3.45
C PRO A 233 -15.69 -4.28 -2.08
N ASN A 234 -14.76 -5.18 -1.76
CA ASN A 234 -14.04 -5.25 -0.48
C ASN A 234 -12.80 -4.33 -0.38
N PHE A 235 -12.68 -3.33 -1.27
CA PHE A 235 -11.69 -2.27 -1.14
C PHE A 235 -11.97 -1.40 0.09
N LEU A 236 -10.92 -1.07 0.88
CA LEU A 236 -11.01 -0.27 2.10
C LEU A 236 -10.56 1.18 1.87
N ILE A 237 -9.29 1.35 1.52
CA ILE A 237 -8.63 2.67 1.38
C ILE A 237 -7.39 2.51 0.50
N LEU A 238 -6.99 3.56 -0.23
CA LEU A 238 -5.81 3.55 -1.10
C LEU A 238 -4.68 4.37 -0.50
N GLU A 239 -3.49 3.81 -0.46
CA GLU A 239 -2.28 4.57 -0.23
C GLU A 239 -2.08 5.58 -1.36
N TYR A 240 -1.79 6.83 -1.02
CA TYR A 240 -1.60 7.89 -2.00
C TYR A 240 -0.37 8.72 -1.66
N HIS A 241 0.50 8.87 -2.64
CA HIS A 241 1.59 9.83 -2.63
C HIS A 241 1.22 11.01 -3.51
N PRO A 242 1.65 12.26 -3.18
CA PRO A 242 1.17 13.46 -3.87
C PRO A 242 1.61 13.48 -5.34
N ASP A 243 0.77 12.92 -6.22
CA ASP A 243 0.93 12.95 -7.68
C ASP A 243 0.61 14.34 -8.27
N ASP A 244 0.14 15.27 -7.44
CA ASP A 244 -0.10 16.67 -7.77
C ASP A 244 1.15 17.56 -7.66
N GLN A 245 2.31 16.99 -7.34
CA GLN A 245 3.58 17.70 -7.21
C GLN A 245 4.61 17.19 -8.22
N SER A 246 5.46 18.14 -8.74
CA SER A 246 6.61 17.76 -9.57
C SER A 246 7.65 16.97 -8.75
N PRO A 247 8.32 15.98 -9.33
CA PRO A 247 8.23 15.59 -10.75
C PRO A 247 7.06 14.66 -11.09
N ARG A 248 6.31 14.14 -10.11
CA ARG A 248 5.29 13.10 -10.33
C ARG A 248 4.16 13.58 -11.25
N LYS A 249 3.62 14.78 -11.04
CA LYS A 249 2.55 15.36 -11.89
C LYS A 249 2.93 15.50 -13.35
N ASP A 250 4.24 15.64 -13.62
CA ASP A 250 4.74 15.88 -14.97
C ASP A 250 4.79 14.63 -15.84
N LEU A 251 4.60 13.44 -15.22
CA LEU A 251 4.66 12.13 -15.89
C LEU A 251 3.38 11.77 -16.64
N VAL A 252 2.27 12.47 -16.39
CA VAL A 252 0.98 12.23 -17.05
C VAL A 252 0.49 13.50 -17.73
N LYS A 253 -0.19 13.34 -18.87
CA LYS A 253 -0.86 14.46 -19.60
C LYS A 253 -2.31 14.54 -19.14
N GLY A 254 -2.81 15.75 -18.93
CA GLY A 254 -4.20 16.00 -18.54
C GLY A 254 -4.33 16.56 -17.14
N ASP A 255 -5.48 16.29 -16.53
CA ASP A 255 -5.79 16.78 -15.18
C ASP A 255 -4.91 16.07 -14.14
N THR A 256 -4.49 16.84 -13.14
CA THR A 256 -3.65 16.31 -12.07
C THR A 256 -4.46 15.36 -11.18
N ILE A 257 -3.88 14.19 -10.85
CA ILE A 257 -4.44 13.29 -9.85
C ILE A 257 -4.21 13.94 -8.49
N VAL A 258 -5.27 14.44 -7.86
CA VAL A 258 -5.19 15.13 -6.58
C VAL A 258 -6.32 14.69 -5.65
N ALA A 259 -5.99 14.48 -4.38
CA ALA A 259 -6.99 14.19 -3.35
C ALA A 259 -7.80 15.46 -3.02
N ARG A 260 -9.12 15.33 -2.98
CA ARG A 260 -10.06 16.36 -2.52
C ARG A 260 -11.02 15.74 -1.51
N ASP A 261 -11.18 16.37 -0.37
CA ASP A 261 -12.00 15.87 0.73
C ASP A 261 -11.65 14.42 1.13
N GLY A 262 -10.35 14.04 1.04
CA GLY A 262 -9.86 12.70 1.34
C GLY A 262 -10.13 11.64 0.27
N TYR A 263 -10.52 12.04 -0.93
CA TYR A 263 -10.87 11.13 -2.02
C TYR A 263 -10.17 11.49 -3.34
N LEU A 264 -9.94 10.47 -4.16
CA LEU A 264 -9.53 10.60 -5.56
C LEU A 264 -10.74 10.37 -6.47
N GLU A 265 -10.81 11.13 -7.56
CA GLU A 265 -11.81 10.96 -8.61
C GLU A 265 -11.52 9.75 -9.48
N ILE A 266 -12.57 9.11 -9.99
CA ILE A 266 -12.45 7.96 -10.89
C ILE A 266 -12.46 8.49 -12.34
N PRO A 267 -11.41 8.23 -13.15
CA PRO A 267 -11.35 8.65 -14.54
C PRO A 267 -12.47 8.00 -15.36
N GLU A 268 -13.08 8.76 -16.28
CA GLU A 268 -14.15 8.26 -17.15
C GLU A 268 -13.71 8.06 -18.61
N LYS A 269 -12.51 8.51 -18.97
CA LYS A 269 -11.95 8.32 -20.32
C LYS A 269 -11.55 6.86 -20.55
N PRO A 270 -11.53 6.39 -21.82
CA PRO A 270 -11.11 5.03 -22.17
C PRO A 270 -9.70 4.68 -21.68
N GLY A 271 -9.46 3.38 -21.47
CA GLY A 271 -8.22 2.87 -20.92
C GLY A 271 -8.08 3.22 -19.44
N TRP A 272 -6.89 3.63 -19.01
CA TRP A 272 -6.64 4.16 -17.67
C TRP A 272 -7.09 5.61 -17.50
N GLY A 273 -7.58 6.25 -18.58
CA GLY A 273 -8.12 7.62 -18.56
C GLY A 273 -7.10 8.74 -18.71
N TYR A 274 -5.82 8.41 -18.80
CA TYR A 274 -4.71 9.37 -18.92
C TYR A 274 -3.70 8.89 -19.96
N GLU A 275 -2.90 9.83 -20.47
CA GLU A 275 -1.77 9.54 -21.35
C GLU A 275 -0.45 9.83 -20.63
N MET A 276 0.57 9.01 -20.88
CA MET A 276 1.91 9.26 -20.38
C MET A 276 2.53 10.47 -21.09
N ASN A 277 3.23 11.31 -20.35
CA ASN A 277 3.95 12.46 -20.88
C ASN A 277 5.38 12.05 -21.26
N GLU A 278 5.54 11.48 -22.45
CA GLU A 278 6.86 11.03 -22.94
C GLU A 278 7.89 12.15 -23.03
N GLU A 279 7.45 13.40 -23.22
CA GLU A 279 8.33 14.58 -23.27
C GLU A 279 8.99 14.89 -21.90
N ALA A 280 8.43 14.37 -20.81
CA ALA A 280 9.01 14.52 -19.48
C ALA A 280 10.18 13.55 -19.22
N PHE A 281 10.21 12.36 -19.85
CA PHE A 281 11.17 11.32 -19.58
C PHE A 281 12.64 11.76 -19.79
N PRO A 282 13.02 12.45 -20.89
CA PRO A 282 14.39 12.92 -21.03
C PRO A 282 14.85 13.90 -19.95
N ARG A 283 13.90 14.62 -19.32
CA ARG A 283 14.18 15.56 -18.23
C ARG A 283 14.31 14.88 -16.87
N MET A 284 13.89 13.61 -16.79
CA MET A 284 13.90 12.81 -15.57
C MET A 284 14.65 11.48 -15.83
N PRO A 285 15.96 11.54 -16.15
CA PRO A 285 16.73 10.34 -16.41
C PRO A 285 16.78 9.47 -15.16
N ALA A 286 16.79 8.14 -15.36
CA ALA A 286 16.97 7.20 -14.26
C ALA A 286 18.24 7.54 -13.48
N LYS A 287 18.10 7.70 -12.18
CA LYS A 287 19.24 7.87 -11.26
C LYS A 287 19.52 6.52 -10.62
N PRO A 288 20.77 6.04 -10.65
CA PRO A 288 21.13 4.85 -9.90
C PRO A 288 20.76 5.07 -8.43
N TRP A 289 19.89 4.22 -7.92
CA TRP A 289 19.57 4.23 -6.51
C TRP A 289 20.28 3.05 -5.85
N HIS A 290 21.21 3.38 -4.96
CA HIS A 290 21.87 2.40 -4.13
C HIS A 290 21.32 2.55 -2.72
N ARG A 291 20.52 1.59 -2.31
CA ARG A 291 20.20 1.43 -0.89
C ARG A 291 21.51 1.07 -0.20
N GLY A 292 22.08 1.99 0.59
CA GLY A 292 23.26 1.71 1.37
C GLY A 292 22.98 0.56 2.35
N PHE A 293 24.01 -0.21 2.69
CA PHE A 293 23.91 -1.13 3.82
C PHE A 293 23.82 -0.30 5.10
N SER A 294 22.79 -0.54 5.90
CA SER A 294 22.70 0.00 7.25
C SER A 294 23.31 -1.01 8.22
N PHE A 295 24.06 -0.50 9.17
CA PHE A 295 24.66 -1.31 10.24
C PHE A 295 24.16 -0.82 11.58
N ASP A 296 23.92 -1.77 12.46
CA ASP A 296 23.62 -1.52 13.84
C ASP A 296 24.90 -1.04 14.59
N PRO A 297 24.79 -0.43 15.77
CA PRO A 297 25.95 0.10 16.49
C PRO A 297 27.05 -0.92 16.82
N ASP A 298 26.73 -2.20 16.84
CA ASP A 298 27.67 -3.32 17.03
C ASP A 298 28.30 -3.82 15.72
N GLY A 299 27.95 -3.20 14.57
CA GLY A 299 28.44 -3.56 13.24
C GLY A 299 27.65 -4.68 12.55
N ALA A 300 26.57 -5.19 13.15
CA ALA A 300 25.70 -6.16 12.48
C ALA A 300 24.90 -5.49 11.36
N PRO A 301 24.61 -6.18 10.22
CA PRO A 301 23.70 -5.67 9.21
C PRO A 301 22.30 -5.43 9.82
N SER A 302 21.80 -4.20 9.71
CA SER A 302 20.43 -3.92 10.17
C SER A 302 19.40 -4.14 9.07
N PHE A 303 18.19 -4.53 9.46
CA PHE A 303 17.04 -4.54 8.57
C PHE A 303 16.59 -3.10 8.29
N THR A 304 16.65 -2.66 7.05
CA THR A 304 16.23 -1.32 6.61
C THR A 304 15.25 -1.41 5.45
#